data_fd1af8e97c0f4baea9200d4c9ca60fa1
#
_entry.id   fd1af8e97c0f4baea9200d4c9ca60fa1
#
_cell.length_a   1.000
_cell.length_b   1.000
_cell.length_c   1.000
_cell.angle_alpha   90.00
_cell.angle_beta   90.00
_cell.angle_gamma   90.00
#
_symmetry.space_group_name_H-M   'P 1'
#
loop_
_entity.id
_entity.type
_entity.pdbx_description
1 polymer ?
#
loop_
_entity_poly.entity_id
_entity_poly.type
_entity_poly.pdbx_seq_one_letter_code
_entity_poly.pdbx_strand_id
1 'polypeptide(L)'
;MHIRPFDYSDHDYQTLVAIDSANFPDQRSLPEEWRHWDRARDPQYLFRRYILQADGQNVAFGTLGETSWSYKPGKYFINVHVHPNHQRHGYGSALYDYLWRELGQQEPVPTHVTTSTREDKAAAIRFLEARGFQRVMRFQRSELDVTAFDPGRYTATIQRVMARGIAIRPLSELEHLDPNWQQKLYDLEWELAQDVPYHDDFTQHSFEHFQKSVLASPNYFPEAWFIALDGDRWIGMSALWHNQADKSKLHTGLTGVARSHRRLGVATALKATAIRFAKQRGYLAIETDNEENNPMYQLNVQLGFVPQPAWLDFIKESPAGTPITQLATTVAGV
;
A
#
# COMPACT_ATOMS: atom_id res chain seq x y z
N MET A 1 -14.97 18.52 22.63
CA MET A 1 -13.96 17.87 21.77
C MET A 1 -12.87 17.31 22.67
N HIS A 2 -12.55 16.02 22.52
CA HIS A 2 -11.54 15.30 23.31
C HIS A 2 -10.74 14.38 22.39
N ILE A 3 -9.41 14.34 22.53
CA ILE A 3 -8.53 13.42 21.80
C ILE A 3 -7.94 12.42 22.80
N ARG A 4 -8.09 11.13 22.51
CA ARG A 4 -7.59 10.04 23.33
C ARG A 4 -6.75 9.07 22.52
N PRO A 5 -5.84 8.31 23.12
CA PRO A 5 -5.20 7.19 22.48
C PRO A 5 -6.23 6.16 21.98
N PHE A 6 -5.88 5.50 20.89
CA PHE A 6 -6.57 4.30 20.41
C PHE A 6 -6.35 3.15 21.40
N ASP A 7 -7.40 2.45 21.79
CA ASP A 7 -7.35 1.44 22.85
C ASP A 7 -7.36 -0.02 22.36
N TYR A 8 -7.34 -0.20 21.03
CA TYR A 8 -7.37 -1.52 20.36
C TYR A 8 -8.62 -2.36 20.66
N SER A 9 -9.68 -1.75 21.17
CA SER A 9 -10.99 -2.39 21.37
C SER A 9 -11.71 -2.63 20.05
N ASP A 10 -12.68 -3.54 20.08
CA ASP A 10 -13.56 -3.77 18.92
C ASP A 10 -14.28 -2.50 18.47
N HIS A 11 -14.69 -1.67 19.44
CA HIS A 11 -15.33 -0.39 19.16
C HIS A 11 -14.41 0.57 18.40
N ASP A 12 -13.16 0.65 18.80
CA ASP A 12 -12.19 1.52 18.14
C ASP A 12 -11.86 1.02 16.73
N TYR A 13 -11.69 -0.29 16.53
CA TYR A 13 -11.51 -0.83 15.17
C TYR A 13 -12.73 -0.61 14.28
N GLN A 14 -13.94 -0.75 14.80
CA GLN A 14 -15.17 -0.43 14.06
C GLN A 14 -15.21 1.06 13.69
N THR A 15 -14.76 1.94 14.60
CA THR A 15 -14.66 3.39 14.34
C THR A 15 -13.68 3.68 13.19
N LEU A 16 -12.49 3.06 13.20
CA LEU A 16 -11.53 3.22 12.10
C LEU A 16 -12.16 2.85 10.76
N VAL A 17 -12.72 1.66 10.68
CA VAL A 17 -13.33 1.14 9.44
C VAL A 17 -14.50 2.01 8.98
N ALA A 18 -15.34 2.48 9.90
CA ALA A 18 -16.46 3.35 9.57
C ALA A 18 -15.99 4.69 8.97
N ILE A 19 -14.99 5.32 9.58
CA ILE A 19 -14.44 6.59 9.09
C ILE A 19 -13.69 6.41 7.77
N ASP A 20 -12.87 5.36 7.67
CA ASP A 20 -12.09 5.06 6.47
C ASP A 20 -13.00 4.73 5.29
N SER A 21 -13.93 3.80 5.45
CA SER A 21 -14.90 3.43 4.40
C SER A 21 -15.83 4.56 3.98
N ALA A 22 -16.15 5.49 4.90
CA ALA A 22 -16.92 6.68 4.54
C ALA A 22 -16.11 7.67 3.68
N ASN A 23 -14.79 7.76 3.90
CA ASN A 23 -13.89 8.56 3.08
C ASN A 23 -13.57 7.89 1.73
N PHE A 24 -13.43 6.56 1.71
CA PHE A 24 -13.01 5.77 0.55
C PHE A 24 -13.97 4.58 0.32
N PRO A 25 -15.21 4.83 -0.12
CA PRO A 25 -16.23 3.78 -0.22
C PRO A 25 -15.92 2.70 -1.27
N ASP A 26 -15.01 3.00 -2.18
CA ASP A 26 -14.48 2.10 -3.21
C ASP A 26 -13.25 1.29 -2.74
N GLN A 27 -12.71 1.57 -1.55
CA GLN A 27 -11.56 0.87 -0.94
C GLN A 27 -11.85 0.46 0.51
N ARG A 28 -12.89 -0.33 0.70
CA ARG A 28 -13.29 -0.75 2.05
C ARG A 28 -12.30 -1.76 2.63
N SER A 29 -12.18 -1.72 3.93
CA SER A 29 -11.45 -2.71 4.73
C SER A 29 -12.33 -3.25 5.86
N LEU A 30 -11.91 -4.36 6.47
CA LEU A 30 -12.59 -4.94 7.63
C LEU A 30 -11.76 -4.73 8.91
N PRO A 31 -12.39 -4.76 10.10
CA PRO A 31 -11.68 -4.66 11.38
C PRO A 31 -10.56 -5.70 11.55
N GLU A 32 -10.74 -6.92 11.01
CA GLU A 32 -9.77 -8.01 11.07
C GLU A 32 -8.48 -7.69 10.31
N GLU A 33 -8.55 -6.96 9.20
CA GLU A 33 -7.38 -6.52 8.43
C GLU A 33 -6.58 -5.50 9.24
N TRP A 34 -7.25 -4.51 9.85
CA TRP A 34 -6.59 -3.54 10.72
C TRP A 34 -5.94 -4.20 11.95
N ARG A 35 -6.63 -5.20 12.57
CA ARG A 35 -6.05 -5.98 13.66
C ARG A 35 -4.83 -6.78 13.23
N HIS A 36 -4.88 -7.37 12.04
CA HIS A 36 -3.73 -8.09 11.49
C HIS A 36 -2.54 -7.15 11.32
N TRP A 37 -2.73 -6.01 10.67
CA TRP A 37 -1.65 -5.03 10.48
C TRP A 37 -1.06 -4.55 11.80
N ASP A 38 -1.90 -4.28 12.79
CA ASP A 38 -1.42 -3.84 14.12
C ASP A 38 -0.64 -4.94 14.85
N ARG A 39 -1.03 -6.21 14.75
CA ARG A 39 -0.31 -7.36 15.35
C ARG A 39 0.98 -7.70 14.62
N ALA A 40 1.00 -7.53 13.30
CA ALA A 40 2.18 -7.78 12.48
C ALA A 40 3.22 -6.66 12.54
N ARG A 41 2.86 -5.52 13.12
CA ARG A 41 3.73 -4.35 13.22
C ARG A 41 5.01 -4.67 13.97
N ASP A 42 6.13 -4.24 13.41
CA ASP A 42 7.43 -4.37 14.07
C ASP A 42 7.54 -3.34 15.20
N PRO A 43 7.67 -3.77 16.47
CA PRO A 43 7.67 -2.88 17.63
C PRO A 43 8.89 -1.96 17.74
N GLN A 44 9.94 -2.19 16.94
CA GLN A 44 11.10 -1.29 16.92
C GLN A 44 10.76 0.08 16.31
N TYR A 45 9.70 0.17 15.48
CA TYR A 45 9.29 1.41 14.84
C TYR A 45 8.14 2.06 15.59
N LEU A 46 8.23 3.36 15.78
CA LEU A 46 7.17 4.13 16.43
C LEU A 46 5.86 4.02 15.66
N PHE A 47 4.79 3.76 16.39
CA PHE A 47 3.42 3.89 15.88
C PHE A 47 2.46 4.26 17.00
N ARG A 48 1.69 5.32 16.79
CA ARG A 48 0.61 5.74 17.69
C ARG A 48 -0.63 6.08 16.88
N ARG A 49 -1.78 5.78 17.45
CA ARG A 49 -3.09 6.12 16.85
C ARG A 49 -3.96 6.78 17.91
N TYR A 50 -4.77 7.73 17.48
CA TYR A 50 -5.65 8.53 18.32
C TYR A 50 -7.03 8.63 17.73
N ILE A 51 -8.04 8.72 18.60
CA ILE A 51 -9.44 8.98 18.26
C ILE A 51 -9.80 10.38 18.75
N LEU A 52 -10.44 11.17 17.89
CA LEU A 52 -11.05 12.43 18.27
C LEU A 52 -12.55 12.22 18.46
N GLN A 53 -13.02 12.59 19.65
CA GLN A 53 -14.42 12.56 20.04
C GLN A 53 -14.99 13.99 20.10
N ALA A 54 -16.19 14.17 19.55
CA ALA A 54 -16.96 15.39 19.65
C ALA A 54 -18.44 15.02 19.89
N ASP A 55 -19.09 15.70 20.81
CA ASP A 55 -20.51 15.51 21.14
C ASP A 55 -20.87 14.02 21.41
N GLY A 56 -19.97 13.32 22.11
CA GLY A 56 -20.14 11.90 22.46
C GLY A 56 -19.91 10.91 21.31
N GLN A 57 -19.48 11.37 20.13
CA GLN A 57 -19.23 10.53 18.95
C GLN A 57 -17.76 10.51 18.57
N ASN A 58 -17.26 9.38 18.05
CA ASN A 58 -15.96 9.28 17.42
C ASN A 58 -16.06 9.85 15.99
N VAL A 59 -15.46 11.02 15.74
CA VAL A 59 -15.62 11.76 14.47
C VAL A 59 -14.39 11.79 13.58
N ALA A 60 -13.23 11.46 14.16
CA ALA A 60 -11.96 11.41 13.42
C ALA A 60 -10.99 10.44 14.10
N PHE A 61 -10.02 9.95 13.32
CA PHE A 61 -8.83 9.31 13.85
C PHE A 61 -7.58 9.87 13.18
N GLY A 62 -6.46 9.75 13.89
CA GLY A 62 -5.16 10.14 13.37
C GLY A 62 -4.06 9.17 13.77
N THR A 63 -3.04 9.07 12.94
CA THR A 63 -1.88 8.21 13.17
C THR A 63 -0.59 9.00 13.07
N LEU A 64 0.39 8.61 13.87
CA LEU A 64 1.76 9.09 13.88
C LEU A 64 2.69 7.88 13.95
N GLY A 65 3.72 7.84 13.15
CA GLY A 65 4.69 6.75 13.21
C GLY A 65 5.87 6.89 12.26
N GLU A 66 6.73 5.89 12.29
CA GLU A 66 7.84 5.72 11.36
C GLU A 66 7.45 4.74 10.26
N THR A 67 7.99 4.97 9.05
CA THR A 67 7.73 4.09 7.90
C THR A 67 8.72 2.93 7.93
N SER A 68 8.32 1.76 8.42
CA SER A 68 9.19 0.60 8.61
C SER A 68 9.84 0.07 7.33
N TRP A 69 9.11 0.08 6.21
CA TRP A 69 9.57 -0.41 4.91
C TRP A 69 10.44 0.61 4.11
N SER A 70 10.55 1.84 4.63
CA SER A 70 11.43 2.89 4.10
C SER A 70 11.90 3.77 5.26
N TYR A 71 12.59 3.12 6.20
CA TYR A 71 13.03 3.76 7.44
C TYR A 71 14.20 4.69 7.21
N LYS A 72 14.09 5.88 7.82
CA LYS A 72 15.17 6.87 7.90
C LYS A 72 15.04 7.60 9.22
N PRO A 73 16.11 7.71 10.02
CA PRO A 73 16.07 8.46 11.27
C PRO A 73 15.55 9.89 11.07
N GLY A 74 14.57 10.32 11.88
CA GLY A 74 13.93 11.63 11.77
C GLY A 74 12.85 11.73 10.68
N LYS A 75 12.54 10.64 9.97
CA LYS A 75 11.43 10.56 9.03
C LYS A 75 10.22 9.90 9.71
N TYR A 76 9.14 10.65 9.75
CA TYR A 76 7.87 10.20 10.32
C TYR A 76 6.73 10.35 9.30
N PHE A 77 5.62 9.71 9.57
CA PHE A 77 4.38 9.99 8.86
C PHE A 77 3.28 10.43 9.83
N ILE A 78 2.36 11.24 9.35
CA ILE A 78 1.12 11.56 10.03
C ILE A 78 -0.05 11.43 9.05
N ASN A 79 -1.16 10.84 9.50
CA ASN A 79 -2.39 10.81 8.73
C ASN A 79 -3.57 11.26 9.60
N VAL A 80 -4.52 11.98 9.02
CA VAL A 80 -5.73 12.47 9.68
C VAL A 80 -6.93 12.13 8.82
N HIS A 81 -7.87 11.40 9.40
CA HIS A 81 -9.13 11.02 8.76
C HIS A 81 -10.30 11.57 9.56
N VAL A 82 -11.08 12.43 8.96
CA VAL A 82 -12.33 12.96 9.54
C VAL A 82 -13.51 12.38 8.77
N HIS A 83 -14.47 11.81 9.48
CA HIS A 83 -15.69 11.28 8.86
C HIS A 83 -16.36 12.40 8.02
N PRO A 84 -16.80 12.13 6.76
CA PRO A 84 -17.30 13.14 5.84
C PRO A 84 -18.40 14.05 6.46
N ASN A 85 -19.31 13.49 7.24
CA ASN A 85 -20.39 14.24 7.89
C ASN A 85 -19.90 15.20 8.99
N HIS A 86 -18.65 15.08 9.42
CA HIS A 86 -18.05 15.89 10.48
C HIS A 86 -16.89 16.75 9.97
N GLN A 87 -16.69 16.80 8.65
CA GLN A 87 -15.69 17.69 8.04
C GLN A 87 -16.14 19.15 8.14
N ARG A 88 -15.18 20.09 8.00
CA ARG A 88 -15.40 21.56 8.05
C ARG A 88 -15.84 22.12 9.42
N HIS A 89 -15.67 21.32 10.49
CA HIS A 89 -15.93 21.73 11.88
C HIS A 89 -14.62 21.98 12.68
N GLY A 90 -13.47 22.09 12.01
CA GLY A 90 -12.17 22.30 12.66
C GLY A 90 -11.51 21.03 13.22
N TYR A 91 -12.18 19.87 13.21
CA TYR A 91 -11.66 18.62 13.82
C TYR A 91 -10.37 18.13 13.16
N GLY A 92 -10.25 18.24 11.84
CA GLY A 92 -9.03 17.88 11.13
C GLY A 92 -7.83 18.73 11.55
N SER A 93 -8.01 20.05 11.72
CA SER A 93 -6.96 20.96 12.23
C SER A 93 -6.59 20.63 13.67
N ALA A 94 -7.58 20.43 14.55
CA ALA A 94 -7.32 20.12 15.95
C ALA A 94 -6.55 18.80 16.13
N LEU A 95 -6.89 17.77 15.36
CA LEU A 95 -6.20 16.47 15.40
C LEU A 95 -4.80 16.58 14.79
N TYR A 96 -4.65 17.29 13.66
CA TYR A 96 -3.34 17.59 13.08
C TYR A 96 -2.43 18.31 14.06
N ASP A 97 -2.91 19.38 14.71
CA ASP A 97 -2.12 20.16 15.66
C ASP A 97 -1.74 19.33 16.89
N TYR A 98 -2.59 18.41 17.31
CA TYR A 98 -2.28 17.45 18.37
C TYR A 98 -1.14 16.52 17.93
N LEU A 99 -1.25 15.86 16.76
CA LEU A 99 -0.22 14.96 16.23
C LEU A 99 1.10 15.70 15.99
N TRP A 100 1.04 16.96 15.56
CA TRP A 100 2.24 17.79 15.34
C TRP A 100 2.98 18.08 16.62
N ARG A 101 2.26 18.31 17.73
CA ARG A 101 2.87 18.45 19.07
C ARG A 101 3.48 17.14 19.58
N GLU A 102 2.78 16.03 19.40
CA GLU A 102 3.30 14.69 19.73
C GLU A 102 4.56 14.38 18.93
N LEU A 103 4.57 14.73 17.63
CA LEU A 103 5.72 14.59 16.75
C LEU A 103 6.93 15.37 17.26
N GLY A 104 6.72 16.59 17.75
CA GLY A 104 7.79 17.44 18.30
C GLY A 104 8.51 16.88 19.53
N GLN A 105 7.96 15.83 20.13
CA GLN A 105 8.55 15.15 21.30
C GLN A 105 9.30 13.86 20.91
N GLN A 106 9.39 13.54 19.61
CA GLN A 106 10.02 12.31 19.18
C GLN A 106 11.53 12.45 19.00
N GLU A 107 12.21 11.34 19.24
CA GLU A 107 13.63 11.14 18.91
C GLU A 107 13.76 9.91 18.00
N PRO A 108 14.55 9.98 16.93
CA PRO A 108 15.34 11.14 16.43
C PRO A 108 14.47 12.36 16.06
N VAL A 109 15.04 13.55 16.22
CA VAL A 109 14.35 14.82 15.91
C VAL A 109 13.71 14.79 14.53
N PRO A 110 12.41 15.10 14.41
CA PRO A 110 11.71 15.08 13.13
C PRO A 110 12.25 16.10 12.14
N THR A 111 12.71 15.62 11.00
CA THR A 111 13.22 16.43 9.88
C THR A 111 12.41 16.24 8.62
N HIS A 112 11.68 15.12 8.49
CA HIS A 112 10.84 14.79 7.35
C HIS A 112 9.52 14.24 7.85
N VAL A 113 8.43 14.75 7.33
CA VAL A 113 7.08 14.24 7.63
C VAL A 113 6.36 13.94 6.32
N THR A 114 5.92 12.71 6.18
CA THR A 114 5.15 12.27 5.01
C THR A 114 3.68 12.10 5.36
N THR A 115 2.82 12.23 4.37
CA THR A 115 1.39 11.94 4.44
C THR A 115 0.88 11.66 3.04
N SER A 116 -0.29 11.06 2.92
CA SER A 116 -0.91 10.83 1.63
C SER A 116 -2.38 11.21 1.61
N THR A 117 -2.89 11.53 0.43
CA THR A 117 -4.32 11.68 0.18
C THR A 117 -4.64 11.36 -1.26
N ARG A 118 -5.91 11.11 -1.56
CA ARG A 118 -6.33 10.80 -2.92
C ARG A 118 -6.62 12.08 -3.72
N GLU A 119 -6.32 12.08 -5.03
CA GLU A 119 -6.40 13.28 -5.88
C GLU A 119 -7.83 13.85 -6.01
N ASP A 120 -8.87 13.04 -5.80
CA ASP A 120 -10.27 13.49 -5.75
C ASP A 120 -10.66 14.20 -4.44
N LYS A 121 -9.76 14.23 -3.44
CA LYS A 121 -9.98 14.87 -2.15
C LYS A 121 -9.40 16.30 -2.12
N ALA A 122 -9.92 17.18 -2.97
CA ALA A 122 -9.41 18.53 -3.13
C ALA A 122 -9.29 19.34 -1.82
N ALA A 123 -10.18 19.10 -0.83
CA ALA A 123 -10.11 19.75 0.47
C ALA A 123 -8.90 19.28 1.29
N ALA A 124 -8.55 17.97 1.22
CA ALA A 124 -7.37 17.42 1.88
C ALA A 124 -6.09 17.95 1.23
N ILE A 125 -6.03 18.02 -0.10
CA ILE A 125 -4.88 18.58 -0.83
C ILE A 125 -4.62 20.03 -0.37
N ARG A 126 -5.64 20.90 -0.43
CA ARG A 126 -5.51 22.29 0.07
C ARG A 126 -5.11 22.38 1.54
N PHE A 127 -5.60 21.46 2.36
CA PHE A 127 -5.26 21.40 3.78
C PHE A 127 -3.76 21.11 3.99
N LEU A 128 -3.19 20.20 3.21
CA LEU A 128 -1.78 19.84 3.26
C LEU A 128 -0.88 20.95 2.70
N GLU A 129 -1.22 21.48 1.52
CA GLU A 129 -0.48 22.57 0.87
C GLU A 129 -0.42 23.84 1.75
N ALA A 130 -1.54 24.21 2.38
CA ALA A 130 -1.60 25.31 3.33
C ALA A 130 -0.71 25.12 4.58
N ARG A 131 -0.31 23.87 4.87
CA ARG A 131 0.62 23.53 5.96
C ARG A 131 2.05 23.30 5.50
N GLY A 132 2.34 23.64 4.25
CA GLY A 132 3.69 23.59 3.67
C GLY A 132 4.13 22.18 3.24
N PHE A 133 3.20 21.25 3.08
CA PHE A 133 3.48 19.97 2.43
C PHE A 133 3.57 20.16 0.92
N GLN A 134 4.52 19.46 0.30
CA GLN A 134 4.72 19.44 -1.15
C GLN A 134 4.45 18.04 -1.69
N ARG A 135 3.76 17.94 -2.81
CA ARG A 135 3.53 16.68 -3.49
C ARG A 135 4.84 16.17 -4.10
N VAL A 136 5.18 14.91 -3.83
CA VAL A 136 6.42 14.28 -4.30
C VAL A 136 6.19 13.10 -5.22
N MET A 137 5.09 12.35 -5.03
CA MET A 137 4.79 11.18 -5.86
C MET A 137 3.30 11.06 -6.15
N ARG A 138 3.01 10.33 -7.22
CA ARG A 138 1.64 9.99 -7.62
C ARG A 138 1.58 8.50 -7.95
N PHE A 139 0.71 7.78 -7.24
CA PHE A 139 0.45 6.37 -7.46
C PHE A 139 -0.88 6.22 -8.16
N GLN A 140 -0.83 5.89 -9.45
CA GLN A 140 -2.02 5.68 -10.26
C GLN A 140 -2.70 4.38 -9.85
N ARG A 141 -3.89 4.49 -9.27
CA ARG A 141 -4.79 3.35 -9.11
C ARG A 141 -5.42 3.00 -10.45
N SER A 142 -5.63 1.70 -10.67
CA SER A 142 -6.30 1.21 -11.86
C SER A 142 -7.11 -0.04 -11.53
N GLU A 143 -8.21 -0.24 -12.25
CA GLU A 143 -9.08 -1.41 -12.10
C GLU A 143 -9.26 -2.10 -13.44
N LEU A 144 -9.19 -3.42 -13.45
CA LEU A 144 -9.49 -4.26 -14.59
C LEU A 144 -10.84 -4.94 -14.39
N ASP A 145 -11.72 -4.81 -15.38
CA ASP A 145 -12.87 -5.70 -15.54
C ASP A 145 -12.38 -7.07 -16.02
N VAL A 146 -12.36 -8.04 -15.12
CA VAL A 146 -11.89 -9.41 -15.39
C VAL A 146 -12.84 -10.13 -16.38
N THR A 147 -14.11 -9.76 -16.40
CA THR A 147 -15.10 -10.39 -17.29
C THR A 147 -14.85 -10.05 -18.76
N ALA A 148 -14.35 -8.85 -19.03
CA ALA A 148 -14.01 -8.35 -20.36
C ALA A 148 -12.61 -8.81 -20.83
N PHE A 149 -11.76 -9.33 -19.94
CA PHE A 149 -10.41 -9.77 -20.30
C PHE A 149 -10.42 -10.97 -21.24
N ASP A 150 -9.72 -10.84 -22.38
CA ASP A 150 -9.52 -11.95 -23.33
C ASP A 150 -8.13 -12.60 -23.11
N PRO A 151 -8.05 -13.77 -22.46
CA PRO A 151 -6.77 -14.46 -22.23
C PRO A 151 -6.16 -14.99 -23.54
N GLY A 152 -6.92 -15.15 -24.61
CA GLY A 152 -6.44 -15.62 -25.91
C GLY A 152 -5.38 -14.71 -26.51
N ARG A 153 -5.49 -13.40 -26.29
CA ARG A 153 -4.54 -12.38 -26.76
C ARG A 153 -3.11 -12.57 -26.26
N TYR A 154 -2.95 -13.26 -25.13
CA TYR A 154 -1.64 -13.43 -24.46
C TYR A 154 -1.06 -14.84 -24.59
N THR A 155 -1.81 -15.77 -25.22
CA THR A 155 -1.38 -17.18 -25.41
C THR A 155 -0.02 -17.28 -26.07
N ALA A 156 0.20 -16.56 -27.18
CA ALA A 156 1.47 -16.58 -27.89
C ALA A 156 2.64 -16.04 -27.04
N THR A 157 2.40 -15.06 -26.17
CA THR A 157 3.44 -14.54 -25.26
C THR A 157 3.79 -15.56 -24.19
N ILE A 158 2.78 -16.21 -23.59
CA ILE A 158 2.98 -17.27 -22.60
C ILE A 158 3.77 -18.44 -23.24
N GLN A 159 3.38 -18.88 -24.45
CA GLN A 159 4.09 -19.96 -25.17
C GLN A 159 5.54 -19.58 -25.48
N ARG A 160 5.84 -18.34 -25.89
CA ARG A 160 7.24 -17.91 -26.13
C ARG A 160 8.08 -17.92 -24.86
N VAL A 161 7.50 -17.54 -23.72
CA VAL A 161 8.18 -17.61 -22.41
C VAL A 161 8.46 -19.07 -22.05
N MET A 162 7.48 -19.97 -22.21
CA MET A 162 7.64 -21.40 -21.94
C MET A 162 8.65 -22.07 -22.88
N ALA A 163 8.68 -21.69 -24.16
CA ALA A 163 9.64 -22.20 -25.15
C ALA A 163 11.10 -21.81 -24.84
N ARG A 164 11.32 -20.86 -23.93
CA ARG A 164 12.64 -20.50 -23.40
C ARG A 164 13.05 -21.33 -22.16
N GLY A 165 12.24 -22.30 -21.76
CA GLY A 165 12.45 -23.10 -20.56
C GLY A 165 11.91 -22.45 -19.27
N ILE A 166 11.27 -21.28 -19.36
CA ILE A 166 10.72 -20.60 -18.19
C ILE A 166 9.34 -21.19 -17.87
N ALA A 167 9.19 -21.75 -16.67
CA ALA A 167 7.92 -22.25 -16.17
C ALA A 167 7.21 -21.18 -15.35
N ILE A 168 5.86 -21.15 -15.39
CA ILE A 168 5.04 -20.31 -14.51
C ILE A 168 4.17 -21.26 -13.68
N ARG A 169 4.30 -21.18 -12.35
CA ARG A 169 3.58 -22.05 -11.40
C ARG A 169 2.91 -21.22 -10.32
N PRO A 170 1.75 -21.66 -9.79
CA PRO A 170 1.18 -21.04 -8.61
C PRO A 170 2.04 -21.34 -7.38
N LEU A 171 2.11 -20.38 -6.46
CA LEU A 171 2.89 -20.52 -5.23
C LEU A 171 2.38 -21.69 -4.38
N SER A 172 1.07 -21.92 -4.36
CA SER A 172 0.45 -23.05 -3.65
C SER A 172 1.00 -24.42 -4.08
N GLU A 173 1.44 -24.57 -5.33
CA GLU A 173 2.13 -25.78 -5.79
C GLU A 173 3.57 -25.84 -5.25
N LEU A 174 4.28 -24.71 -5.27
CA LEU A 174 5.67 -24.61 -4.84
C LEU A 174 5.82 -24.78 -3.32
N GLU A 175 4.81 -24.39 -2.54
CA GLU A 175 4.75 -24.62 -1.08
C GLU A 175 4.88 -26.11 -0.72
N HIS A 176 4.38 -26.99 -1.60
CA HIS A 176 4.44 -28.43 -1.40
C HIS A 176 5.70 -29.09 -2.01
N LEU A 177 6.28 -28.47 -3.04
CA LEU A 177 7.39 -29.06 -3.80
C LEU A 177 8.76 -28.62 -3.30
N ASP A 178 8.87 -27.44 -2.72
CA ASP A 178 10.14 -26.84 -2.30
C ASP A 178 10.15 -26.53 -0.80
N PRO A 179 10.88 -27.28 0.03
CA PRO A 179 10.92 -27.03 1.48
C PRO A 179 11.49 -25.65 1.85
N ASN A 180 12.19 -24.98 0.93
CA ASN A 180 12.78 -23.66 1.13
C ASN A 180 11.94 -22.53 0.51
N TRP A 181 10.69 -22.79 0.12
CA TRP A 181 9.87 -21.85 -0.63
C TRP A 181 9.70 -20.50 0.07
N GLN A 182 9.57 -20.45 1.39
CA GLN A 182 9.39 -19.19 2.12
C GLN A 182 10.62 -18.30 2.00
N GLN A 183 11.82 -18.88 2.15
CA GLN A 183 13.06 -18.13 2.00
C GLN A 183 13.24 -17.66 0.55
N LYS A 184 12.98 -18.51 -0.44
CA LYS A 184 13.04 -18.14 -1.85
C LYS A 184 12.06 -17.03 -2.20
N LEU A 185 10.84 -17.07 -1.64
CA LEU A 185 9.84 -16.01 -1.84
C LEU A 185 10.30 -14.69 -1.23
N TYR A 186 10.79 -14.72 0.00
CA TYR A 186 11.32 -13.55 0.70
C TYR A 186 12.48 -12.89 -0.07
N ASP A 187 13.42 -13.71 -0.55
CA ASP A 187 14.57 -13.22 -1.32
C ASP A 187 14.14 -12.65 -2.67
N LEU A 188 13.19 -13.31 -3.35
CA LEU A 188 12.63 -12.82 -4.61
C LEU A 188 11.87 -11.51 -4.42
N GLU A 189 11.00 -11.41 -3.40
CA GLU A 189 10.28 -10.15 -3.11
C GLU A 189 11.26 -9.00 -2.87
N TRP A 190 12.31 -9.25 -2.10
CA TRP A 190 13.33 -8.23 -1.84
C TRP A 190 14.09 -7.84 -3.11
N GLU A 191 14.53 -8.81 -3.92
CA GLU A 191 15.20 -8.52 -5.22
C GLU A 191 14.32 -7.62 -6.11
N LEU A 192 13.03 -7.91 -6.17
CA LEU A 192 12.09 -7.20 -7.05
C LEU A 192 11.65 -5.86 -6.50
N ALA A 193 11.50 -5.74 -5.18
CA ALA A 193 11.06 -4.50 -4.51
C ALA A 193 12.03 -3.35 -4.73
N GLN A 194 13.34 -3.63 -4.80
CA GLN A 194 14.38 -2.62 -5.03
C GLN A 194 14.25 -1.88 -6.37
N ASP A 195 13.49 -2.43 -7.31
CA ASP A 195 13.23 -1.82 -8.61
C ASP A 195 11.89 -1.07 -8.70
N VAL A 196 11.12 -1.04 -7.61
CA VAL A 196 9.89 -0.25 -7.53
C VAL A 196 10.25 1.22 -7.35
N PRO A 197 9.79 2.13 -8.22
CA PRO A 197 10.06 3.55 -8.06
C PRO A 197 9.49 4.08 -6.74
N TYR A 198 10.36 4.66 -5.94
CA TYR A 198 10.00 5.37 -4.71
C TYR A 198 10.99 6.50 -4.45
N HIS A 199 10.59 7.51 -3.68
CA HIS A 199 11.44 8.69 -3.42
C HIS A 199 12.54 8.47 -2.37
N ASP A 200 12.48 7.36 -1.64
CA ASP A 200 13.47 6.95 -0.64
C ASP A 200 13.86 5.48 -0.83
N ASP A 201 14.97 5.08 -0.21
CA ASP A 201 15.42 3.69 -0.20
C ASP A 201 14.48 2.79 0.60
N PHE A 202 14.33 1.55 0.15
CA PHE A 202 13.59 0.54 0.90
C PHE A 202 14.44 -0.05 2.03
N THR A 203 13.78 -0.38 3.13
CA THR A 203 14.34 -1.12 4.26
C THR A 203 13.86 -2.56 4.20
N GLN A 204 14.79 -3.51 4.12
CA GLN A 204 14.42 -4.93 4.18
C GLN A 204 13.96 -5.30 5.58
N HIS A 205 12.74 -5.81 5.68
CA HIS A 205 12.24 -6.39 6.92
C HIS A 205 12.93 -7.72 7.23
N SER A 206 12.89 -8.16 8.50
CA SER A 206 13.36 -9.50 8.85
C SER A 206 12.47 -10.59 8.22
N PHE A 207 13.03 -11.78 8.05
CA PHE A 207 12.27 -12.95 7.57
C PHE A 207 11.08 -13.26 8.50
N GLU A 208 11.27 -13.15 9.81
CA GLU A 208 10.20 -13.33 10.78
C GLU A 208 9.06 -12.31 10.59
N HIS A 209 9.41 -11.04 10.33
CA HIS A 209 8.40 -10.01 10.04
C HIS A 209 7.65 -10.32 8.74
N PHE A 210 8.34 -10.75 7.69
CA PHE A 210 7.73 -11.21 6.44
C PHE A 210 6.72 -12.35 6.68
N GLN A 211 7.08 -13.35 7.49
CA GLN A 211 6.16 -14.44 7.82
C GLN A 211 4.89 -13.93 8.52
N LYS A 212 5.04 -13.00 9.46
CA LYS A 212 3.92 -12.43 10.22
C LYS A 212 3.04 -11.49 9.40
N SER A 213 3.65 -10.64 8.58
CA SER A 213 2.92 -9.58 7.85
C SER A 213 2.36 -10.07 6.51
N VAL A 214 3.07 -10.93 5.82
CA VAL A 214 2.74 -11.42 4.47
C VAL A 214 2.05 -12.78 4.53
N LEU A 215 2.75 -13.82 5.03
CA LEU A 215 2.23 -15.19 4.95
C LEU A 215 1.06 -15.45 5.92
N ALA A 216 1.01 -14.75 7.07
CA ALA A 216 -0.10 -14.84 8.00
C ALA A 216 -1.23 -13.82 7.72
N SER A 217 -1.15 -13.07 6.62
CA SER A 217 -2.18 -12.10 6.24
C SER A 217 -3.51 -12.76 5.93
N PRO A 218 -4.66 -12.23 6.39
CA PRO A 218 -5.98 -12.73 6.00
C PRO A 218 -6.24 -12.60 4.49
N ASN A 219 -5.47 -11.75 3.80
CA ASN A 219 -5.58 -11.53 2.36
C ASN A 219 -4.65 -12.43 1.54
N TYR A 220 -3.78 -13.22 2.19
CA TYR A 220 -2.85 -14.14 1.52
C TYR A 220 -3.60 -15.17 0.68
N PHE A 221 -3.18 -15.32 -0.59
CA PHE A 221 -3.87 -16.17 -1.56
C PHE A 221 -2.87 -16.88 -2.47
N PRO A 222 -2.15 -17.91 -1.99
CA PRO A 222 -1.03 -18.54 -2.70
C PRO A 222 -1.42 -19.18 -4.04
N GLU A 223 -2.67 -19.57 -4.25
CA GLU A 223 -3.17 -20.09 -5.53
C GLU A 223 -3.19 -19.01 -6.62
N ALA A 224 -3.25 -17.74 -6.23
CA ALA A 224 -3.28 -16.58 -7.13
C ALA A 224 -1.93 -15.84 -7.22
N TRP A 225 -0.88 -16.40 -6.57
CA TRP A 225 0.48 -15.91 -6.70
C TRP A 225 1.23 -16.79 -7.70
N PHE A 226 1.62 -16.22 -8.82
CA PHE A 226 2.33 -16.93 -9.87
C PHE A 226 3.79 -16.58 -9.86
N ILE A 227 4.64 -17.61 -9.83
CA ILE A 227 6.10 -17.54 -9.82
C ILE A 227 6.63 -18.00 -11.18
N ALA A 228 7.53 -17.24 -11.78
CA ALA A 228 8.29 -17.63 -12.95
C ALA A 228 9.61 -18.28 -12.51
N LEU A 229 9.92 -19.44 -13.08
CA LEU A 229 11.10 -20.24 -12.78
C LEU A 229 11.93 -20.46 -14.04
N ASP A 230 13.26 -20.28 -13.92
CA ASP A 230 14.26 -20.74 -14.89
C ASP A 230 15.10 -21.85 -14.22
N GLY A 231 14.79 -23.11 -14.53
CA GLY A 231 15.21 -24.24 -13.73
C GLY A 231 14.74 -24.12 -12.28
N ASP A 232 15.67 -24.16 -11.32
CA ASP A 232 15.37 -24.02 -9.88
C ASP A 232 15.37 -22.57 -9.39
N ARG A 233 15.75 -21.64 -10.24
CA ARG A 233 15.80 -20.21 -9.88
C ARG A 233 14.43 -19.55 -10.05
N TRP A 234 13.96 -18.88 -9.01
CA TRP A 234 12.81 -18.00 -9.07
C TRP A 234 13.23 -16.66 -9.66
N ILE A 235 12.61 -16.24 -10.76
CA ILE A 235 13.04 -15.09 -11.57
C ILE A 235 11.99 -14.00 -11.70
N GLY A 236 10.81 -14.21 -11.16
CA GLY A 236 9.75 -13.22 -11.22
C GLY A 236 8.48 -13.72 -10.56
N MET A 237 7.60 -12.79 -10.23
CA MET A 237 6.31 -13.09 -9.62
C MET A 237 5.22 -12.11 -10.05
N SER A 238 3.96 -12.53 -9.88
CA SER A 238 2.78 -11.66 -9.88
C SER A 238 1.81 -12.19 -8.83
N ALA A 239 1.58 -11.41 -7.79
CA ALA A 239 0.74 -11.78 -6.67
C ALA A 239 -0.64 -11.10 -6.75
N LEU A 240 -1.71 -11.87 -6.54
CA LEU A 240 -3.04 -11.35 -6.28
C LEU A 240 -3.44 -11.69 -4.85
N TRP A 241 -3.99 -10.70 -4.15
CA TRP A 241 -4.46 -10.80 -2.77
C TRP A 241 -5.97 -10.81 -2.73
N HIS A 242 -6.54 -11.47 -1.73
CA HIS A 242 -7.96 -11.33 -1.45
C HIS A 242 -8.31 -9.89 -1.06
N ASN A 243 -9.49 -9.45 -1.49
CA ASN A 243 -10.17 -8.31 -0.89
C ASN A 243 -11.21 -8.86 0.09
N GLN A 244 -11.00 -8.67 1.40
CA GLN A 244 -11.90 -9.24 2.41
C GLN A 244 -13.25 -8.53 2.45
N ALA A 245 -13.28 -7.24 2.13
CA ALA A 245 -14.50 -6.43 2.15
C ALA A 245 -15.36 -6.60 0.86
N ASP A 246 -14.74 -7.02 -0.25
CA ASP A 246 -15.42 -7.33 -1.50
C ASP A 246 -14.85 -8.61 -2.13
N LYS A 247 -15.51 -9.73 -1.87
CA LYS A 247 -15.09 -11.06 -2.33
C LYS A 247 -15.14 -11.25 -3.85
N SER A 248 -15.75 -10.33 -4.58
CA SER A 248 -15.75 -10.33 -6.05
C SER A 248 -14.49 -9.73 -6.65
N LYS A 249 -13.65 -9.08 -5.83
CA LYS A 249 -12.43 -8.38 -6.24
C LYS A 249 -11.16 -9.01 -5.70
N LEU A 250 -10.07 -8.81 -6.43
CA LEU A 250 -8.71 -9.07 -5.98
C LEU A 250 -7.89 -7.80 -6.07
N HIS A 251 -6.79 -7.74 -5.30
CA HIS A 251 -5.82 -6.66 -5.38
C HIS A 251 -4.47 -7.19 -5.85
N THR A 252 -3.80 -6.49 -6.77
CA THR A 252 -2.45 -6.85 -7.19
C THR A 252 -1.45 -6.39 -6.13
N GLY A 253 -0.66 -7.32 -5.62
CA GLY A 253 0.55 -7.01 -4.87
C GLY A 253 1.75 -6.77 -5.80
N LEU A 254 2.92 -7.28 -5.42
CA LEU A 254 4.11 -7.14 -6.23
C LEU A 254 3.99 -7.91 -7.56
N THR A 255 4.33 -7.24 -8.65
CA THR A 255 4.64 -7.87 -9.94
C THR A 255 6.01 -7.39 -10.39
N GLY A 256 6.93 -8.32 -10.59
CA GLY A 256 8.27 -8.00 -11.01
C GLY A 256 8.97 -9.17 -11.68
N VAL A 257 10.10 -8.87 -12.36
CA VAL A 257 10.98 -9.85 -13.01
C VAL A 257 12.42 -9.44 -12.77
N ALA A 258 13.25 -10.41 -12.36
CA ALA A 258 14.69 -10.24 -12.17
C ALA A 258 15.33 -9.57 -13.38
N ARG A 259 16.27 -8.67 -13.17
CA ARG A 259 16.87 -7.82 -14.21
C ARG A 259 17.41 -8.62 -15.40
N SER A 260 17.99 -9.79 -15.13
CA SER A 260 18.53 -10.71 -16.15
C SER A 260 17.49 -11.30 -17.09
N HIS A 261 16.19 -11.29 -16.72
CA HIS A 261 15.09 -11.92 -17.46
C HIS A 261 14.06 -10.89 -17.97
N ARG A 262 14.39 -9.60 -17.92
CA ARG A 262 13.54 -8.54 -18.46
C ARG A 262 13.51 -8.54 -19.98
N ARG A 263 12.47 -7.92 -20.55
CA ARG A 263 12.24 -7.80 -22.00
C ARG A 263 12.00 -9.13 -22.74
N LEU A 264 11.81 -10.23 -22.00
CA LEU A 264 11.47 -11.56 -22.54
C LEU A 264 9.95 -11.82 -22.56
N GLY A 265 9.13 -10.88 -22.06
CA GLY A 265 7.66 -11.04 -21.96
C GLY A 265 7.21 -11.73 -20.67
N VAL A 266 8.11 -12.01 -19.72
CA VAL A 266 7.82 -12.74 -18.47
C VAL A 266 6.77 -12.02 -17.62
N ALA A 267 6.90 -10.70 -17.41
CA ALA A 267 5.91 -9.93 -16.64
C ALA A 267 4.52 -9.99 -17.26
N THR A 268 4.42 -9.86 -18.59
CA THR A 268 3.15 -10.00 -19.32
C THR A 268 2.55 -11.40 -19.15
N ALA A 269 3.38 -12.43 -19.26
CA ALA A 269 2.94 -13.82 -19.11
C ALA A 269 2.44 -14.11 -17.69
N LEU A 270 3.16 -13.63 -16.66
CA LEU A 270 2.77 -13.74 -15.24
C LEU A 270 1.41 -13.07 -14.99
N LYS A 271 1.27 -11.78 -15.35
CA LYS A 271 0.01 -11.04 -15.16
C LYS A 271 -1.15 -11.64 -15.94
N ALA A 272 -0.94 -11.99 -17.21
CA ALA A 272 -1.99 -12.64 -18.02
C ALA A 272 -2.43 -13.99 -17.42
N THR A 273 -1.50 -14.76 -16.82
CA THR A 273 -1.81 -16.01 -16.13
C THR A 273 -2.61 -15.74 -14.87
N ALA A 274 -2.24 -14.74 -14.06
CA ALA A 274 -2.96 -14.36 -12.85
C ALA A 274 -4.38 -13.84 -13.17
N ILE A 275 -4.54 -13.01 -14.21
CA ILE A 275 -5.87 -12.51 -14.64
C ILE A 275 -6.73 -13.66 -15.16
N ARG A 276 -6.17 -14.58 -15.96
CA ARG A 276 -6.87 -15.77 -16.45
C ARG A 276 -7.36 -16.64 -15.27
N PHE A 277 -6.53 -16.84 -14.26
CA PHE A 277 -6.91 -17.56 -13.04
C PHE A 277 -8.08 -16.86 -12.35
N ALA A 278 -8.00 -15.54 -12.14
CA ALA A 278 -9.08 -14.76 -11.53
C ALA A 278 -10.40 -14.90 -12.31
N LYS A 279 -10.34 -14.84 -13.65
CA LYS A 279 -11.50 -15.04 -14.53
C LYS A 279 -12.10 -16.44 -14.37
N GLN A 280 -11.28 -17.47 -14.35
CA GLN A 280 -11.73 -18.86 -14.17
C GLN A 280 -12.38 -19.13 -12.81
N ARG A 281 -11.95 -18.37 -11.77
CA ARG A 281 -12.52 -18.44 -10.43
C ARG A 281 -13.74 -17.53 -10.22
N GLY A 282 -14.17 -16.78 -11.27
CA GLY A 282 -15.37 -15.95 -11.24
C GLY A 282 -15.20 -14.59 -10.57
N TYR A 283 -13.96 -14.11 -10.35
CA TYR A 283 -13.72 -12.75 -9.88
C TYR A 283 -14.14 -11.75 -10.97
N LEU A 284 -14.67 -10.60 -10.52
CA LEU A 284 -15.20 -9.57 -11.42
C LEU A 284 -14.17 -8.49 -11.71
N ALA A 285 -13.32 -8.13 -10.74
CA ALA A 285 -12.35 -7.07 -10.92
C ALA A 285 -11.00 -7.36 -10.23
N ILE A 286 -9.95 -6.74 -10.75
CA ILE A 286 -8.63 -6.68 -10.14
C ILE A 286 -8.22 -5.21 -10.03
N GLU A 287 -7.89 -4.78 -8.82
CA GLU A 287 -7.32 -3.46 -8.53
C GLU A 287 -5.80 -3.52 -8.48
N THR A 288 -5.14 -2.42 -8.81
CA THR A 288 -3.68 -2.28 -8.75
C THR A 288 -3.28 -0.82 -8.58
N ASP A 289 -2.11 -0.60 -8.00
CA ASP A 289 -1.50 0.72 -7.86
C ASP A 289 -0.09 0.69 -8.46
N ASN A 290 0.30 1.78 -9.11
CA ASN A 290 1.66 1.95 -9.64
C ASN A 290 2.07 3.41 -9.55
N GLU A 291 3.32 3.67 -9.25
CA GLU A 291 3.89 4.99 -9.50
C GLU A 291 3.74 5.34 -10.99
N GLU A 292 3.36 6.59 -11.31
CA GLU A 292 2.89 6.99 -12.64
C GLU A 292 3.93 6.81 -13.77
N ASN A 293 5.23 6.83 -13.45
CA ASN A 293 6.32 6.60 -14.41
C ASN A 293 6.82 5.14 -14.43
N ASN A 294 6.25 4.27 -13.59
CA ASN A 294 6.62 2.86 -13.55
C ASN A 294 6.22 2.18 -14.87
N PRO A 295 7.13 1.50 -15.59
CA PRO A 295 6.77 0.73 -16.79
C PRO A 295 5.65 -0.29 -16.58
N MET A 296 5.45 -0.76 -15.34
CA MET A 296 4.36 -1.67 -14.97
C MET A 296 2.99 -1.02 -15.16
N TYR A 297 2.86 0.30 -14.97
CA TYR A 297 1.63 1.02 -15.26
C TYR A 297 1.24 0.90 -16.74
N GLN A 298 2.20 1.05 -17.66
CA GLN A 298 1.94 0.90 -19.10
C GLN A 298 1.55 -0.54 -19.45
N LEU A 299 2.16 -1.53 -18.81
CA LEU A 299 1.74 -2.93 -18.98
C LEU A 299 0.31 -3.14 -18.50
N ASN A 300 -0.08 -2.56 -17.37
CA ASN A 300 -1.46 -2.65 -16.87
C ASN A 300 -2.47 -2.03 -17.84
N VAL A 301 -2.18 -0.86 -18.41
CA VAL A 301 -3.01 -0.23 -19.45
C VAL A 301 -3.16 -1.16 -20.67
N GLN A 302 -2.07 -1.78 -21.13
CA GLN A 302 -2.10 -2.76 -22.24
C GLN A 302 -2.93 -4.01 -21.91
N LEU A 303 -2.98 -4.42 -20.64
CA LEU A 303 -3.82 -5.52 -20.17
C LEU A 303 -5.30 -5.14 -20.00
N GLY A 304 -5.65 -3.86 -20.13
CA GLY A 304 -7.01 -3.34 -20.06
C GLY A 304 -7.39 -2.73 -18.73
N PHE A 305 -6.43 -2.46 -17.83
CA PHE A 305 -6.71 -1.71 -16.61
C PHE A 305 -7.07 -0.26 -16.94
N VAL A 306 -8.10 0.25 -16.28
CA VAL A 306 -8.63 1.61 -16.44
C VAL A 306 -8.25 2.44 -15.23
N PRO A 307 -7.67 3.64 -15.43
CA PRO A 307 -7.29 4.53 -14.33
C PRO A 307 -8.46 4.91 -13.43
N GLN A 308 -8.19 4.93 -12.11
CA GLN A 308 -9.05 5.40 -11.04
C GLN A 308 -8.37 6.60 -10.35
N PRO A 309 -9.05 7.37 -9.48
CA PRO A 309 -8.40 8.46 -8.74
C PRO A 309 -7.13 7.99 -8.00
N ALA A 310 -6.00 8.65 -8.29
CA ALA A 310 -4.69 8.27 -7.79
C ALA A 310 -4.45 8.68 -6.34
N TRP A 311 -3.55 7.99 -5.65
CA TRP A 311 -2.97 8.45 -4.39
C TRP A 311 -1.82 9.42 -4.65
N LEU A 312 -1.74 10.46 -3.86
CA LEU A 312 -0.72 11.50 -3.88
C LEU A 312 0.05 11.46 -2.57
N ASP A 313 1.36 11.28 -2.66
CA ASP A 313 2.23 11.41 -1.50
C ASP A 313 2.75 12.83 -1.38
N PHE A 314 2.74 13.31 -0.15
CA PHE A 314 3.19 14.63 0.25
C PHE A 314 4.30 14.50 1.28
N ILE A 315 5.27 15.42 1.20
CA ILE A 315 6.34 15.55 2.17
C ILE A 315 6.44 16.99 2.66
N LYS A 316 6.77 17.16 3.92
CA LYS A 316 7.27 18.40 4.49
C LYS A 316 8.63 18.14 5.09
N GLU A 317 9.63 18.92 4.66
CA GLU A 317 11.02 18.81 5.09
C GLU A 317 11.45 20.06 5.81
N SER A 318 12.40 19.92 6.73
CA SER A 318 13.08 21.04 7.36
C SER A 318 14.50 21.17 6.84
N PRO A 319 15.08 22.38 6.81
CA PRO A 319 16.52 22.56 6.59
C PRO A 319 17.33 21.71 7.57
N ALA A 320 18.48 21.23 7.12
CA ALA A 320 19.36 20.40 7.93
C ALA A 320 19.63 21.03 9.30
N GLY A 321 19.42 20.25 10.37
CA GLY A 321 19.64 20.66 11.75
C GLY A 321 18.50 21.47 12.40
N THR A 322 17.41 21.76 11.67
CA THR A 322 16.25 22.46 12.25
C THR A 322 15.11 21.47 12.47
N PRO A 323 14.56 21.32 13.70
CA PRO A 323 13.37 20.52 13.91
C PRO A 323 12.20 21.03 13.06
N ILE A 324 11.53 20.13 12.33
CA ILE A 324 10.43 20.49 11.42
C ILE A 324 9.26 21.18 12.16
N THR A 325 9.10 20.86 13.44
CA THR A 325 8.07 21.43 14.31
C THR A 325 8.33 22.88 14.72
N GLN A 326 9.56 23.36 14.53
CA GLN A 326 9.93 24.78 14.76
C GLN A 326 9.74 25.66 13.52
N LEU A 327 9.50 25.06 12.36
CA LEU A 327 9.15 25.83 11.17
C LEU A 327 7.81 26.52 11.42
N ALA A 328 7.83 27.88 11.45
CA ALA A 328 6.61 28.67 11.60
C ALA A 328 5.58 28.21 10.57
N THR A 329 4.38 27.90 11.04
CA THR A 329 3.23 27.71 10.16
C THR A 329 2.92 29.10 9.61
N THR A 330 3.43 29.43 8.43
CA THR A 330 3.02 30.65 7.74
C THR A 330 1.57 30.43 7.35
N VAL A 331 0.66 30.78 8.23
CA VAL A 331 -0.75 30.91 7.89
C VAL A 331 -0.80 32.15 7.00
N ALA A 332 -0.76 31.96 5.68
CA ALA A 332 -1.17 32.98 4.76
C ALA A 332 -2.66 33.22 5.06
N GLY A 333 -2.93 34.34 5.72
CA GLY A 333 -4.29 34.80 5.94
C GLY A 333 -4.92 35.09 4.58
N VAL A 334 -6.00 34.38 4.27
CA VAL A 334 -7.13 34.86 3.46
C VAL A 334 -8.39 34.23 4.03
#